data_da00261fb5eeabf919dd2a1fb7a504a4
#
_entry.id   da00261fb5eeabf919dd2a1fb7a504a4
#
_cell.length_a   1.000
_cell.length_b   1.000
_cell.length_c   1.000
_cell.angle_alpha   90.00
_cell.angle_beta   90.00
_cell.angle_gamma   90.00
#
_symmetry.space_group_name_H-M   'P 1'
#
loop_
_entity.id
_entity.type
_entity.pdbx_description
1 polymer ?
#
loop_
_entity_poly.entity_id
_entity_poly.type
_entity_poly.pdbx_seq_one_letter_code
_entity_poly.pdbx_strand_id
1 'polypeptide(L)'
;MDVLLLRPSPLNERFGTAPFFRTEPLGLEYVAAALEARGHRTTAVDLRFGGPVERWISRVRPGLIGISCMHSVEIDETLELIRAVRRAAPHAFLLLGGHSAAAFPAPLKVQEVDAIAVDDGERVAPDLADVLSKGGSARQVPGLLVNVGGEQFVATGRSEPISLDQVPLPARHALASGHRHYSCLQFKPVWVVETARGCPYRCSFCSVWSLYHRSFRFRSIDAVCRDFASVGPYVFIVDDLFWHGTERSLELAHELVRRKIRKEWIVVQSRTDLVAAHPELLEAWKPFSKSFDIFFGLEAVTDGNLNRLDKDNSVEKTLEGVRVAREHGFGVTGNFVIDPDWDENDFRRLWAFVDTHKLHRAGYTIHTPFPGTPYYETVRHRLRAPKWTQFDVSHLLWEPKLGAQRFFELYCETWRRSVLNLSGNKPWYKWLGQIKLRQFPLLMRALARTQRLMDPSYYLAEHDLLPTEAGTCTQAAAERAATPESKLAS
;
A
#
# COMPACT_ATOMS: atom_id res chain seq x y z
N MET A 1 -16.02 -7.82 -24.50
CA MET A 1 -16.81 -8.49 -23.44
C MET A 1 -17.09 -7.51 -22.30
N ASP A 2 -18.05 -7.84 -21.41
CA ASP A 2 -18.27 -7.10 -20.16
C ASP A 2 -17.33 -7.60 -19.08
N VAL A 3 -16.68 -6.66 -18.38
CA VAL A 3 -15.69 -6.94 -17.34
C VAL A 3 -16.07 -6.20 -16.06
N LEU A 4 -16.08 -6.92 -14.94
CA LEU A 4 -16.33 -6.37 -13.61
C LEU A 4 -15.03 -6.45 -12.79
N LEU A 5 -14.51 -5.30 -12.37
CA LEU A 5 -13.31 -5.20 -11.54
C LEU A 5 -13.70 -4.85 -10.11
N LEU A 6 -13.21 -5.61 -9.15
CA LEU A 6 -13.62 -5.53 -7.76
C LEU A 6 -12.43 -5.27 -6.83
N ARG A 7 -12.59 -4.31 -5.92
CA ARG A 7 -11.78 -4.19 -4.73
C ARG A 7 -12.54 -4.75 -3.54
N PRO A 8 -11.98 -5.69 -2.76
CA PRO A 8 -12.60 -6.19 -1.54
C PRO A 8 -12.90 -5.07 -0.52
N SER A 9 -13.87 -5.31 0.35
CA SER A 9 -14.13 -4.44 1.50
C SER A 9 -13.44 -5.05 2.71
N PRO A 10 -12.38 -4.44 3.26
CA PRO A 10 -11.68 -5.02 4.40
C PRO A 10 -12.59 -5.11 5.62
N LEU A 11 -12.57 -6.25 6.31
CA LEU A 11 -13.36 -6.51 7.53
C LEU A 11 -12.94 -5.59 8.68
N ASN A 12 -11.69 -5.18 8.70
CA ASN A 12 -11.14 -4.36 9.77
C ASN A 12 -10.37 -3.14 9.25
N GLU A 13 -10.99 -1.95 9.37
CA GLU A 13 -10.33 -0.67 9.12
C GLU A 13 -9.88 0.03 10.43
N ARG A 14 -9.63 -0.72 11.50
CA ARG A 14 -9.33 -0.16 12.82
C ARG A 14 -7.87 0.21 13.01
N PHE A 15 -6.97 -0.56 12.41
CA PHE A 15 -5.53 -0.47 12.57
C PHE A 15 -4.81 -0.12 11.26
N GLY A 16 -3.50 0.04 11.37
CA GLY A 16 -2.65 0.38 10.23
C GLY A 16 -2.94 1.75 9.67
N THR A 17 -2.87 1.89 8.36
CA THR A 17 -3.09 3.16 7.66
C THR A 17 -4.57 3.43 7.36
N ALA A 18 -5.41 2.42 7.38
CA ALA A 18 -6.82 2.49 6.99
C ALA A 18 -7.66 3.55 7.74
N PRO A 19 -7.44 3.81 9.05
CA PRO A 19 -8.12 4.88 9.75
C PRO A 19 -7.86 6.28 9.20
N PHE A 20 -6.69 6.49 8.57
CA PHE A 20 -6.20 7.79 8.13
C PHE A 20 -6.24 7.96 6.62
N PHE A 21 -6.08 6.86 5.89
CA PHE A 21 -5.97 6.83 4.45
C PHE A 21 -7.04 5.93 3.82
N ARG A 22 -7.83 6.51 2.92
CA ARG A 22 -8.74 5.79 2.03
C ARG A 22 -8.50 6.28 0.62
N THR A 23 -7.64 5.60 -0.10
CA THR A 23 -7.31 5.92 -1.49
C THR A 23 -8.23 5.22 -2.48
N GLU A 24 -8.35 5.81 -3.67
CA GLU A 24 -8.98 5.17 -4.83
C GLU A 24 -8.18 3.94 -5.26
N PRO A 25 -8.83 2.97 -5.90
CA PRO A 25 -8.16 1.76 -6.40
C PRO A 25 -7.49 2.01 -7.75
N LEU A 26 -6.46 2.86 -7.79
CA LEU A 26 -5.79 3.32 -9.00
C LEU A 26 -5.37 2.17 -9.93
N GLY A 27 -4.88 1.04 -9.38
CA GLY A 27 -4.53 -0.13 -10.17
C GLY A 27 -5.70 -0.71 -10.95
N LEU A 28 -6.92 -0.73 -10.35
CA LEU A 28 -8.13 -1.16 -11.08
C LEU A 28 -8.53 -0.16 -12.16
N GLU A 29 -8.33 1.12 -11.93
CA GLU A 29 -8.63 2.17 -12.91
C GLU A 29 -7.66 2.11 -14.12
N TYR A 30 -6.39 1.73 -13.90
CA TYR A 30 -5.45 1.46 -14.98
C TYR A 30 -5.82 0.20 -15.76
N VAL A 31 -6.16 -0.90 -15.08
CA VAL A 31 -6.62 -2.12 -15.73
C VAL A 31 -7.91 -1.86 -16.52
N ALA A 32 -8.85 -1.08 -15.97
CA ALA A 32 -10.06 -0.66 -16.69
C ALA A 32 -9.71 0.12 -17.97
N ALA A 33 -8.81 1.11 -17.88
CA ALA A 33 -8.37 1.89 -19.02
C ALA A 33 -7.72 1.04 -20.13
N ALA A 34 -6.89 0.07 -19.75
CA ALA A 34 -6.25 -0.85 -20.68
C ALA A 34 -7.25 -1.80 -21.36
N LEU A 35 -8.26 -2.27 -20.62
CA LEU A 35 -9.37 -3.07 -21.18
C LEU A 35 -10.24 -2.25 -22.14
N GLU A 36 -10.59 -1.02 -21.79
CA GLU A 36 -11.39 -0.12 -22.62
C GLU A 36 -10.66 0.25 -23.93
N ALA A 37 -9.34 0.44 -23.87
CA ALA A 37 -8.50 0.65 -25.05
C ALA A 37 -8.54 -0.53 -26.04
N ARG A 38 -8.90 -1.74 -25.58
CA ARG A 38 -9.12 -2.95 -26.40
C ARG A 38 -10.59 -3.18 -26.76
N GLY A 39 -11.49 -2.24 -26.44
CA GLY A 39 -12.93 -2.32 -26.76
C GLY A 39 -13.76 -3.17 -25.80
N HIS A 40 -13.26 -3.53 -24.63
CA HIS A 40 -14.05 -4.16 -23.58
C HIS A 40 -14.84 -3.09 -22.80
N ARG A 41 -16.00 -3.46 -22.26
CA ARG A 41 -16.78 -2.59 -21.37
C ARG A 41 -16.45 -2.89 -19.94
N THR A 42 -16.00 -1.91 -19.18
CA THR A 42 -15.54 -2.10 -17.80
C THR A 42 -16.43 -1.40 -16.79
N THR A 43 -16.55 -2.03 -15.63
CA THR A 43 -17.11 -1.42 -14.42
C THR A 43 -16.19 -1.77 -13.27
N ALA A 44 -15.64 -0.77 -12.60
CA ALA A 44 -14.82 -0.93 -11.41
C ALA A 44 -15.67 -0.62 -10.16
N VAL A 45 -15.60 -1.47 -9.16
CA VAL A 45 -16.35 -1.30 -7.91
C VAL A 45 -15.43 -1.46 -6.71
N ASP A 46 -15.36 -0.42 -5.91
CA ASP A 46 -14.80 -0.49 -4.58
C ASP A 46 -15.90 -0.91 -3.60
N LEU A 47 -15.85 -2.16 -3.16
CA LEU A 47 -16.90 -2.73 -2.30
C LEU A 47 -16.96 -2.10 -0.91
N ARG A 48 -15.96 -1.33 -0.50
CA ARG A 48 -16.07 -0.49 0.72
C ARG A 48 -17.24 0.50 0.63
N PHE A 49 -17.67 0.83 -0.59
CA PHE A 49 -18.73 1.83 -0.87
C PHE A 49 -19.78 1.33 -1.85
N GLY A 50 -19.55 0.18 -2.49
CA GLY A 50 -20.36 -0.33 -3.61
C GLY A 50 -21.56 -1.16 -3.21
N GLY A 51 -21.68 -1.59 -1.94
CA GLY A 51 -22.70 -2.54 -1.50
C GLY A 51 -22.47 -3.98 -1.98
N PRO A 52 -23.49 -4.86 -1.93
CA PRO A 52 -23.32 -6.29 -2.22
C PRO A 52 -22.85 -6.57 -3.66
N VAL A 53 -21.92 -7.52 -3.81
CA VAL A 53 -21.34 -7.88 -5.11
C VAL A 53 -22.38 -8.48 -6.07
N GLU A 54 -23.37 -9.19 -5.56
CA GLU A 54 -24.45 -9.84 -6.34
C GLU A 54 -25.22 -8.82 -7.18
N ARG A 55 -25.44 -7.62 -6.63
CA ARG A 55 -26.10 -6.51 -7.35
C ARG A 55 -25.30 -6.11 -8.59
N TRP A 56 -23.97 -6.05 -8.49
CA TRP A 56 -23.11 -5.67 -9.59
C TRP A 56 -23.02 -6.77 -10.65
N ILE A 57 -22.91 -8.02 -10.22
CA ILE A 57 -22.92 -9.19 -11.11
C ILE A 57 -24.22 -9.22 -11.93
N SER A 58 -25.38 -9.07 -11.28
CA SER A 58 -26.69 -9.07 -11.97
C SER A 58 -26.82 -7.92 -12.96
N ARG A 59 -26.26 -6.74 -12.63
CA ARG A 59 -26.32 -5.55 -13.47
C ARG A 59 -25.38 -5.62 -14.67
N VAL A 60 -24.12 -6.03 -14.46
CA VAL A 60 -23.05 -6.03 -15.48
C VAL A 60 -23.12 -7.30 -16.32
N ARG A 61 -23.51 -8.44 -15.74
CA ARG A 61 -23.47 -9.79 -16.37
C ARG A 61 -22.10 -10.08 -16.99
N PRO A 62 -21.02 -10.00 -16.19
CA PRO A 62 -19.66 -10.04 -16.72
C PRO A 62 -19.29 -11.43 -17.24
N GLY A 63 -18.52 -11.46 -18.34
CA GLY A 63 -17.82 -12.66 -18.77
C GLY A 63 -16.48 -12.85 -18.07
N LEU A 64 -15.89 -11.75 -17.57
CA LEU A 64 -14.65 -11.73 -16.78
C LEU A 64 -14.85 -10.91 -15.52
N ILE A 65 -14.47 -11.47 -14.37
CA ILE A 65 -14.45 -10.77 -13.09
C ILE A 65 -13.00 -10.72 -12.60
N GLY A 66 -12.49 -9.51 -12.38
CA GLY A 66 -11.17 -9.30 -11.79
C GLY A 66 -11.30 -8.87 -10.32
N ILE A 67 -10.60 -9.53 -9.40
CA ILE A 67 -10.52 -9.13 -7.99
C ILE A 67 -9.09 -8.69 -7.68
N SER A 68 -8.94 -7.50 -7.08
CA SER A 68 -7.64 -6.96 -6.68
C SER A 68 -7.39 -7.23 -5.20
N CYS A 69 -6.42 -8.10 -4.88
CA CYS A 69 -5.88 -8.29 -3.53
C CYS A 69 -4.56 -7.51 -3.43
N MET A 70 -4.61 -6.28 -2.92
CA MET A 70 -3.46 -5.37 -2.86
C MET A 70 -2.58 -5.61 -1.64
N HIS A 71 -3.18 -5.93 -0.50
CA HIS A 71 -2.48 -6.07 0.77
C HIS A 71 -2.76 -7.43 1.41
N SER A 72 -1.79 -7.96 2.16
CA SER A 72 -1.94 -9.24 2.87
C SER A 72 -3.15 -9.24 3.83
N VAL A 73 -3.47 -8.09 4.40
CA VAL A 73 -4.64 -7.90 5.27
C VAL A 73 -5.99 -8.12 4.55
N GLU A 74 -6.00 -8.14 3.23
CA GLU A 74 -7.21 -8.31 2.40
C GLU A 74 -7.42 -9.78 1.96
N ILE A 75 -6.54 -10.71 2.37
CA ILE A 75 -6.60 -12.11 1.90
C ILE A 75 -7.88 -12.79 2.38
N ASP A 76 -8.25 -12.66 3.64
CA ASP A 76 -9.45 -13.32 4.19
C ASP A 76 -10.72 -12.83 3.49
N GLU A 77 -10.87 -11.51 3.33
CA GLU A 77 -12.00 -10.90 2.61
C GLU A 77 -12.00 -11.24 1.13
N THR A 78 -10.81 -11.34 0.54
CA THR A 78 -10.68 -11.78 -0.86
C THR A 78 -11.18 -13.20 -1.02
N LEU A 79 -10.86 -14.12 -0.10
CA LEU A 79 -11.36 -15.49 -0.12
C LEU A 79 -12.89 -15.57 0.07
N GLU A 80 -13.45 -14.74 0.94
CA GLU A 80 -14.91 -14.64 1.11
C GLU A 80 -15.58 -14.10 -0.16
N LEU A 81 -14.99 -13.05 -0.76
CA LEU A 81 -15.48 -12.46 -2.00
C LEU A 81 -15.41 -13.44 -3.17
N ILE A 82 -14.34 -14.22 -3.30
CA ILE A 82 -14.19 -15.28 -4.30
C ILE A 82 -15.36 -16.24 -4.23
N ARG A 83 -15.69 -16.74 -3.03
CA ARG A 83 -16.81 -17.67 -2.82
C ARG A 83 -18.15 -17.03 -3.17
N ALA A 84 -18.38 -15.77 -2.80
CA ALA A 84 -19.59 -15.03 -3.13
C ALA A 84 -19.74 -14.81 -4.64
N VAL A 85 -18.65 -14.41 -5.32
CA VAL A 85 -18.61 -14.23 -6.77
C VAL A 85 -18.88 -15.55 -7.49
N ARG A 86 -18.23 -16.64 -7.10
CA ARG A 86 -18.42 -17.93 -7.76
C ARG A 86 -19.86 -18.46 -7.63
N ARG A 87 -20.51 -18.24 -6.46
CA ARG A 87 -21.93 -18.57 -6.28
C ARG A 87 -22.85 -17.73 -7.18
N ALA A 88 -22.56 -16.43 -7.31
CA ALA A 88 -23.41 -15.50 -8.06
C ALA A 88 -23.16 -15.52 -9.58
N ALA A 89 -21.96 -15.90 -10.01
CA ALA A 89 -21.54 -15.93 -11.41
C ALA A 89 -20.72 -17.21 -11.71
N PRO A 90 -21.36 -18.42 -11.70
CA PRO A 90 -20.63 -19.69 -11.83
C PRO A 90 -19.90 -19.85 -13.17
N HIS A 91 -20.32 -19.14 -14.22
CA HIS A 91 -19.75 -19.24 -15.57
C HIS A 91 -18.77 -18.10 -15.92
N ALA A 92 -18.69 -17.05 -15.09
CA ALA A 92 -17.73 -15.97 -15.34
C ALA A 92 -16.31 -16.45 -15.06
N PHE A 93 -15.35 -16.03 -15.89
CA PHE A 93 -13.94 -16.28 -15.62
C PHE A 93 -13.48 -15.40 -14.45
N LEU A 94 -12.90 -15.99 -13.42
CA LEU A 94 -12.45 -15.29 -12.22
C LEU A 94 -10.93 -15.13 -12.21
N LEU A 95 -10.47 -13.90 -12.40
CA LEU A 95 -9.07 -13.48 -12.36
C LEU A 95 -8.76 -12.79 -11.03
N LEU A 96 -7.73 -13.23 -10.33
CA LEU A 96 -7.16 -12.47 -9.23
C LEU A 96 -5.94 -11.67 -9.69
N GLY A 97 -5.71 -10.53 -9.05
CA GLY A 97 -4.53 -9.70 -9.26
C GLY A 97 -4.25 -8.83 -8.05
N GLY A 98 -3.35 -7.86 -8.22
CA GLY A 98 -2.90 -6.96 -7.17
C GLY A 98 -1.59 -7.41 -6.53
N HIS A 99 -0.98 -6.52 -5.77
CA HIS A 99 0.38 -6.70 -5.25
C HIS A 99 0.53 -7.97 -4.40
N SER A 100 -0.35 -8.19 -3.43
CA SER A 100 -0.29 -9.39 -2.58
C SER A 100 -0.57 -10.68 -3.33
N ALA A 101 -1.53 -10.66 -4.29
CA ALA A 101 -1.82 -11.83 -5.11
C ALA A 101 -0.62 -12.24 -5.97
N ALA A 102 0.13 -11.26 -6.49
CA ALA A 102 1.32 -11.53 -7.29
C ALA A 102 2.54 -11.92 -6.45
N ALA A 103 2.77 -11.25 -5.31
CA ALA A 103 3.93 -11.50 -4.45
C ALA A 103 3.81 -12.80 -3.63
N PHE A 104 2.59 -13.17 -3.25
CA PHE A 104 2.31 -14.34 -2.41
C PHE A 104 1.01 -15.04 -2.80
N PRO A 105 0.95 -15.72 -3.96
CA PRO A 105 -0.27 -16.32 -4.48
C PRO A 105 -0.75 -17.56 -3.71
N ALA A 106 0.10 -18.17 -2.87
CA ALA A 106 -0.18 -19.46 -2.24
C ALA A 106 -1.55 -19.55 -1.52
N PRO A 107 -1.97 -18.61 -0.64
CA PRO A 107 -3.25 -18.68 0.05
C PRO A 107 -4.46 -18.45 -0.86
N LEU A 108 -4.23 -17.89 -2.06
CA LEU A 108 -5.26 -17.56 -3.04
C LEU A 108 -5.44 -18.63 -4.14
N LYS A 109 -4.64 -19.70 -4.12
CA LYS A 109 -4.78 -20.83 -5.01
C LYS A 109 -5.91 -21.75 -4.55
N VAL A 110 -7.13 -21.33 -4.77
CA VAL A 110 -8.36 -22.06 -4.40
C VAL A 110 -9.13 -22.50 -5.65
N GLN A 111 -9.93 -23.55 -5.55
CA GLN A 111 -10.61 -24.17 -6.69
C GLN A 111 -11.57 -23.22 -7.44
N GLU A 112 -12.10 -22.21 -6.77
CA GLU A 112 -13.03 -21.23 -7.34
C GLU A 112 -12.35 -20.22 -8.26
N VAL A 113 -11.03 -20.09 -8.22
CA VAL A 113 -10.24 -19.14 -9.00
C VAL A 113 -9.76 -19.79 -10.29
N ASP A 114 -9.99 -19.13 -11.44
CA ASP A 114 -9.54 -19.63 -12.74
C ASP A 114 -8.10 -19.25 -13.04
N ALA A 115 -7.67 -18.03 -12.65
CA ALA A 115 -6.29 -17.60 -12.80
C ALA A 115 -5.88 -16.52 -11.81
N ILE A 116 -4.57 -16.40 -11.57
CA ILE A 116 -3.93 -15.34 -10.79
C ILE A 116 -2.92 -14.62 -11.68
N ALA A 117 -3.06 -13.30 -11.86
CA ALA A 117 -2.10 -12.47 -12.56
C ALA A 117 -0.88 -12.19 -11.65
N VAL A 118 0.31 -12.53 -12.12
CA VAL A 118 1.57 -12.35 -11.39
C VAL A 118 2.49 -11.30 -12.02
N ASP A 119 2.10 -10.74 -13.15
CA ASP A 119 2.76 -9.65 -13.86
C ASP A 119 1.81 -8.43 -13.98
N ASP A 120 2.20 -7.40 -14.76
CA ASP A 120 1.45 -6.14 -14.90
C ASP A 120 0.00 -6.39 -15.36
N GLY A 121 -0.96 -6.07 -14.51
CA GLY A 121 -2.39 -6.31 -14.77
C GLY A 121 -2.91 -5.57 -15.99
N GLU A 122 -2.32 -4.42 -16.32
CA GLU A 122 -2.65 -3.59 -17.48
C GLU A 122 -2.28 -4.26 -18.83
N ARG A 123 -1.42 -5.27 -18.80
CA ARG A 123 -1.13 -6.15 -19.95
C ARG A 123 -1.93 -7.44 -19.86
N VAL A 124 -1.84 -8.12 -18.74
CA VAL A 124 -2.37 -9.48 -18.56
C VAL A 124 -3.90 -9.53 -18.69
N ALA A 125 -4.62 -8.55 -18.08
CA ALA A 125 -6.08 -8.59 -18.09
C ALA A 125 -6.69 -8.32 -19.49
N PRO A 126 -6.22 -7.34 -20.29
CA PRO A 126 -6.69 -7.18 -21.65
C PRO A 126 -6.34 -8.36 -22.57
N ASP A 127 -5.11 -8.90 -22.47
CA ASP A 127 -4.70 -10.05 -23.26
C ASP A 127 -5.59 -11.28 -22.96
N LEU A 128 -5.91 -11.50 -21.67
CA LEU A 128 -6.83 -12.54 -21.25
C LEU A 128 -8.26 -12.30 -21.78
N ALA A 129 -8.78 -11.09 -21.66
CA ALA A 129 -10.12 -10.75 -22.14
C ALA A 129 -10.25 -10.94 -23.66
N ASP A 130 -9.22 -10.59 -24.43
CA ASP A 130 -9.17 -10.81 -25.88
C ASP A 130 -9.20 -12.29 -26.23
N VAL A 131 -8.39 -13.11 -25.54
CA VAL A 131 -8.32 -14.55 -25.75
C VAL A 131 -9.65 -15.22 -25.39
N LEU A 132 -10.22 -14.91 -24.24
CA LEU A 132 -11.51 -15.45 -23.82
C LEU A 132 -12.65 -15.06 -24.72
N SER A 133 -12.66 -13.82 -25.25
CA SER A 133 -13.68 -13.34 -26.21
C SER A 133 -13.71 -14.13 -27.52
N LYS A 134 -12.60 -14.74 -27.87
CA LYS A 134 -12.42 -15.58 -29.07
C LYS A 134 -12.56 -17.08 -28.79
N GLY A 135 -12.95 -17.45 -27.57
CA GLY A 135 -13.07 -18.85 -27.15
C GLY A 135 -11.72 -19.55 -26.92
N GLY A 136 -10.63 -18.78 -26.77
CA GLY A 136 -9.29 -19.29 -26.49
C GLY A 136 -9.10 -19.66 -25.02
N SER A 137 -7.91 -20.22 -24.71
CA SER A 137 -7.54 -20.68 -23.38
C SER A 137 -6.65 -19.66 -22.65
N ALA A 138 -6.89 -19.43 -21.36
CA ALA A 138 -6.04 -18.60 -20.51
C ALA A 138 -4.56 -19.04 -20.48
N ARG A 139 -4.28 -20.31 -20.79
CA ARG A 139 -2.91 -20.83 -20.92
C ARG A 139 -2.09 -20.16 -22.05
N GLN A 140 -2.74 -19.47 -22.98
CA GLN A 140 -2.10 -18.74 -24.06
C GLN A 140 -1.59 -17.35 -23.63
N VAL A 141 -1.96 -16.89 -22.44
CA VAL A 141 -1.63 -15.56 -21.93
C VAL A 141 -0.47 -15.66 -20.94
N PRO A 142 0.70 -15.07 -21.24
CA PRO A 142 1.81 -15.00 -20.28
C PRO A 142 1.46 -14.16 -19.06
N GLY A 143 2.13 -14.42 -17.93
CA GLY A 143 1.95 -13.67 -16.70
C GLY A 143 0.82 -14.18 -15.79
N LEU A 144 0.36 -15.41 -16.02
CA LEU A 144 -0.69 -16.05 -15.23
C LEU A 144 -0.20 -17.31 -14.50
N LEU A 145 -0.82 -17.55 -13.36
CA LEU A 145 -0.98 -18.89 -12.78
C LEU A 145 -2.40 -19.34 -13.10
N VAL A 146 -2.56 -20.37 -13.95
CA VAL A 146 -3.87 -20.85 -14.42
C VAL A 146 -4.24 -22.12 -13.67
N ASN A 147 -5.46 -22.17 -13.13
CA ASN A 147 -6.01 -23.37 -12.49
C ASN A 147 -6.24 -24.47 -13.55
N VAL A 148 -5.72 -25.66 -13.29
CA VAL A 148 -5.84 -26.81 -14.19
C VAL A 148 -6.75 -27.91 -13.62
N GLY A 149 -7.35 -27.62 -12.47
CA GLY A 149 -8.29 -28.49 -11.75
C GLY A 149 -7.97 -28.53 -10.25
N GLY A 150 -9.02 -28.41 -9.44
CA GLY A 150 -8.89 -28.34 -7.98
C GLY A 150 -8.12 -27.10 -7.53
N GLU A 151 -7.03 -27.29 -6.82
CA GLU A 151 -6.13 -26.22 -6.35
C GLU A 151 -4.76 -26.26 -7.08
N GLN A 152 -4.70 -26.91 -8.25
CA GLN A 152 -3.48 -27.02 -9.03
C GLN A 152 -3.37 -25.87 -10.02
N PHE A 153 -2.30 -25.08 -9.90
CA PHE A 153 -2.04 -23.92 -10.75
C PHE A 153 -0.73 -24.10 -11.52
N VAL A 154 -0.77 -23.82 -12.82
CA VAL A 154 0.38 -23.91 -13.73
C VAL A 154 0.72 -22.50 -14.22
N ALA A 155 2.00 -22.14 -14.17
CA ALA A 155 2.51 -20.88 -14.71
C ALA A 155 2.52 -20.91 -16.23
N THR A 156 2.10 -19.79 -16.84
CA THR A 156 2.08 -19.63 -18.31
C THR A 156 3.35 -18.97 -18.86
N GLY A 157 4.36 -18.76 -18.00
CA GLY A 157 5.54 -17.98 -18.31
C GLY A 157 5.40 -16.52 -17.90
N ARG A 158 6.48 -15.75 -18.03
CA ARG A 158 6.50 -14.32 -17.71
C ARG A 158 6.02 -13.49 -18.88
N SER A 159 5.31 -12.42 -18.60
CA SER A 159 5.03 -11.38 -19.59
C SER A 159 6.16 -10.35 -19.61
N GLU A 160 6.39 -9.73 -20.76
CA GLU A 160 7.29 -8.58 -20.84
C GLU A 160 6.73 -7.41 -20.02
N PRO A 161 7.54 -6.74 -19.19
CA PRO A 161 7.10 -5.56 -18.44
C PRO A 161 6.51 -4.50 -19.37
N ILE A 162 5.32 -3.98 -19.05
CA ILE A 162 4.71 -2.94 -19.87
C ILE A 162 5.43 -1.61 -19.70
N SER A 163 5.68 -0.89 -20.81
CA SER A 163 6.07 0.52 -20.70
C SER A 163 4.89 1.31 -20.12
N LEU A 164 5.14 2.12 -19.08
CA LEU A 164 4.06 2.90 -18.44
C LEU A 164 3.42 3.91 -19.39
N ASP A 165 4.08 4.26 -20.50
CA ASP A 165 3.51 5.12 -21.54
C ASP A 165 2.52 4.40 -22.45
N GLN A 166 2.57 3.08 -22.50
CA GLN A 166 1.57 2.26 -23.21
C GLN A 166 0.29 2.09 -22.38
N VAL A 167 0.35 2.38 -21.07
CA VAL A 167 -0.83 2.34 -20.20
C VAL A 167 -1.59 3.65 -20.34
N PRO A 168 -2.87 3.64 -20.75
CA PRO A 168 -3.69 4.85 -20.81
C PRO A 168 -3.80 5.55 -19.46
N LEU A 169 -4.30 6.80 -19.45
CA LEU A 169 -4.66 7.45 -18.19
C LEU A 169 -5.73 6.63 -17.45
N PRO A 170 -5.76 6.66 -16.11
CA PRO A 170 -6.71 5.85 -15.33
C PRO A 170 -8.16 6.13 -15.74
N ALA A 171 -8.93 5.09 -15.96
CA ALA A 171 -10.35 5.19 -16.29
C ALA A 171 -11.19 5.48 -15.03
N ARG A 172 -10.99 6.65 -14.43
CA ARG A 172 -11.67 7.05 -13.17
C ARG A 172 -13.19 7.09 -13.33
N HIS A 173 -13.69 7.26 -14.55
CA HIS A 173 -15.12 7.19 -14.87
C HIS A 173 -15.71 5.79 -14.73
N ALA A 174 -14.88 4.72 -14.84
CA ALA A 174 -15.31 3.35 -14.67
C ALA A 174 -15.63 3.01 -13.19
N LEU A 175 -15.16 3.84 -12.24
CA LEU A 175 -15.36 3.63 -10.81
C LEU A 175 -16.80 4.00 -10.39
N ALA A 176 -17.61 2.99 -10.13
CA ALA A 176 -19.04 3.13 -9.90
C ALA A 176 -19.43 3.95 -8.65
N SER A 177 -18.59 3.96 -7.61
CA SER A 177 -18.82 4.73 -6.39
C SER A 177 -18.45 6.22 -6.52
N GLY A 178 -17.68 6.57 -7.55
CA GLY A 178 -17.08 7.90 -7.72
C GLY A 178 -16.05 8.24 -6.63
N HIS A 179 -15.39 9.39 -6.76
CA HIS A 179 -14.20 9.75 -5.97
C HIS A 179 -14.52 10.44 -4.62
N ARG A 180 -15.78 10.79 -4.35
CA ARG A 180 -16.18 11.54 -3.14
C ARG A 180 -15.87 10.83 -1.80
N HIS A 181 -15.59 9.53 -1.82
CA HIS A 181 -15.39 8.70 -0.62
C HIS A 181 -13.95 8.66 -0.14
N TYR A 182 -12.99 9.00 -1.02
CA TYR A 182 -11.56 8.89 -0.73
C TYR A 182 -11.05 10.10 0.05
N SER A 183 -10.21 9.82 1.04
CA SER A 183 -9.72 10.85 1.96
C SER A 183 -8.35 10.49 2.53
N CYS A 184 -7.57 11.52 2.84
CA CYS A 184 -6.37 11.42 3.64
C CYS A 184 -6.46 12.45 4.76
N LEU A 185 -6.51 11.99 6.00
CA LEU A 185 -6.74 12.85 7.17
C LEU A 185 -7.95 13.78 6.96
N GLN A 186 -7.71 15.10 6.93
CA GLN A 186 -8.74 16.13 6.71
C GLN A 186 -9.02 16.45 5.23
N PHE A 187 -8.22 15.92 4.32
CA PHE A 187 -8.36 16.20 2.89
C PHE A 187 -9.34 15.24 2.23
N LYS A 188 -10.33 15.78 1.51
CA LYS A 188 -11.38 15.02 0.81
C LYS A 188 -12.03 15.85 -0.30
N PRO A 189 -12.25 15.31 -1.52
CA PRO A 189 -11.71 14.05 -1.98
C PRO A 189 -10.20 14.12 -2.19
N VAL A 190 -9.49 13.01 -1.95
CA VAL A 190 -8.08 12.84 -2.31
C VAL A 190 -7.99 12.00 -3.57
N TRP A 191 -7.20 12.45 -4.50
CA TRP A 191 -6.89 11.80 -5.74
C TRP A 191 -5.52 11.15 -5.68
N VAL A 192 -5.31 10.13 -6.49
CA VAL A 192 -4.05 9.41 -6.55
C VAL A 192 -3.44 9.55 -7.94
N VAL A 193 -2.13 9.84 -8.00
CA VAL A 193 -1.37 9.94 -9.25
C VAL A 193 -0.09 9.11 -9.11
N GLU A 194 0.24 8.35 -10.15
CA GLU A 194 1.49 7.61 -10.26
C GLU A 194 2.34 8.25 -11.36
N THR A 195 3.60 8.61 -11.03
CA THR A 195 4.54 9.18 -12.00
C THR A 195 5.63 8.18 -12.40
N ALA A 196 5.90 7.23 -11.51
CA ALA A 196 6.87 6.17 -11.69
C ALA A 196 6.49 4.95 -10.84
N ARG A 197 6.99 3.77 -11.21
CA ARG A 197 6.71 2.50 -10.54
C ARG A 197 7.99 1.72 -10.26
N GLY A 198 8.08 1.15 -9.06
CA GLY A 198 9.17 0.32 -8.62
C GLY A 198 10.17 1.01 -7.69
N CYS A 199 11.14 0.26 -7.20
CA CYS A 199 12.19 0.75 -6.32
C CYS A 199 13.48 -0.04 -6.52
N PRO A 200 14.65 0.61 -6.70
CA PRO A 200 15.92 -0.08 -6.91
C PRO A 200 16.56 -0.60 -5.60
N TYR A 201 16.08 -0.12 -4.44
CA TYR A 201 16.60 -0.52 -3.13
C TYR A 201 16.11 -1.89 -2.69
N ARG A 202 16.74 -2.48 -1.64
CA ARG A 202 16.53 -3.88 -1.22
C ARG A 202 16.13 -4.01 0.24
N CYS A 203 15.41 -3.03 0.80
CA CYS A 203 14.99 -3.12 2.20
C CYS A 203 14.35 -4.48 2.50
N SER A 204 14.83 -5.17 3.54
CA SER A 204 14.49 -6.56 3.83
C SER A 204 12.99 -6.79 4.12
N PHE A 205 12.29 -5.77 4.58
CA PHE A 205 10.86 -5.78 4.91
C PHE A 205 9.94 -5.42 3.73
N CYS A 206 10.50 -4.94 2.60
CA CYS A 206 9.74 -4.35 1.51
C CYS A 206 9.52 -5.37 0.37
N SER A 207 8.29 -5.55 -0.08
CA SER A 207 7.92 -6.44 -1.19
C SER A 207 7.99 -5.78 -2.57
N VAL A 208 8.11 -4.45 -2.64
CA VAL A 208 8.09 -3.69 -3.90
C VAL A 208 9.22 -4.11 -4.84
N TRP A 209 10.46 -4.08 -4.35
CA TRP A 209 11.63 -4.40 -5.18
C TRP A 209 11.65 -5.87 -5.63
N SER A 210 11.13 -6.77 -4.81
CA SER A 210 10.99 -8.19 -5.13
C SER A 210 9.98 -8.38 -6.27
N LEU A 211 8.79 -7.76 -6.16
CA LEU A 211 7.73 -7.84 -7.17
C LEU A 211 8.17 -7.27 -8.52
N TYR A 212 8.81 -6.10 -8.52
CA TYR A 212 9.25 -5.42 -9.74
C TYR A 212 10.68 -5.76 -10.15
N HIS A 213 11.31 -6.81 -9.56
CA HIS A 213 12.67 -7.26 -9.90
C HIS A 213 13.68 -6.12 -9.92
N ARG A 214 13.56 -5.17 -8.95
CA ARG A 214 14.40 -3.97 -8.84
C ARG A 214 14.32 -3.04 -10.06
N SER A 215 13.32 -3.21 -10.92
CA SER A 215 13.11 -2.28 -12.01
C SER A 215 12.53 -0.97 -11.49
N PHE A 216 12.82 0.10 -12.21
CA PHE A 216 12.22 1.41 -12.01
C PHE A 216 11.77 1.94 -13.36
N ARG A 217 10.48 2.23 -13.50
CA ARG A 217 9.87 2.63 -14.76
C ARG A 217 9.18 3.98 -14.59
N PHE A 218 9.41 4.88 -15.55
CA PHE A 218 8.78 6.19 -15.57
C PHE A 218 7.60 6.23 -16.54
N ARG A 219 6.62 7.07 -16.23
CA ARG A 219 5.67 7.59 -17.22
C ARG A 219 6.28 8.82 -17.90
N SER A 220 5.91 9.09 -19.16
CA SER A 220 6.32 10.33 -19.82
C SER A 220 5.79 11.56 -19.07
N ILE A 221 6.55 12.62 -19.11
CA ILE A 221 6.19 13.89 -18.47
C ILE A 221 4.84 14.40 -18.98
N ASP A 222 4.56 14.25 -20.27
CA ASP A 222 3.29 14.65 -20.85
C ASP A 222 2.10 13.86 -20.29
N ALA A 223 2.23 12.53 -20.15
CA ALA A 223 1.19 11.69 -19.56
C ALA A 223 0.93 12.07 -18.08
N VAL A 224 2.00 12.30 -17.32
CA VAL A 224 1.91 12.73 -15.91
C VAL A 224 1.23 14.10 -15.80
N CYS A 225 1.62 15.06 -16.62
CA CYS A 225 0.99 16.40 -16.65
C CYS A 225 -0.50 16.32 -16.99
N ARG A 226 -0.90 15.48 -17.96
CA ARG A 226 -2.32 15.27 -18.30
C ARG A 226 -3.08 14.64 -17.12
N ASP A 227 -2.48 13.67 -16.43
CA ASP A 227 -3.12 13.05 -15.26
C ASP A 227 -3.31 14.08 -14.14
N PHE A 228 -2.28 14.84 -13.80
CA PHE A 228 -2.41 15.92 -12.82
C PHE A 228 -3.47 16.96 -13.21
N ALA A 229 -3.56 17.32 -14.48
CA ALA A 229 -4.58 18.27 -14.96
C ALA A 229 -6.01 17.74 -14.78
N SER A 230 -6.20 16.42 -14.84
CA SER A 230 -7.51 15.76 -14.76
C SER A 230 -8.04 15.59 -13.32
N VAL A 231 -7.19 15.71 -12.29
CA VAL A 231 -7.54 15.43 -10.91
C VAL A 231 -7.67 16.69 -10.06
N GLY A 232 -8.39 16.56 -8.94
CA GLY A 232 -8.71 17.67 -8.04
C GLY A 232 -7.51 18.22 -7.25
N PRO A 233 -7.78 19.09 -6.26
CA PRO A 233 -6.75 19.91 -5.62
C PRO A 233 -5.90 19.17 -4.57
N TYR A 234 -6.34 18.01 -4.09
CA TYR A 234 -5.64 17.23 -3.07
C TYR A 234 -5.15 15.93 -3.68
N VAL A 235 -3.83 15.74 -3.72
CA VAL A 235 -3.23 14.62 -4.44
C VAL A 235 -2.24 13.87 -3.55
N PHE A 236 -2.35 12.56 -3.55
CA PHE A 236 -1.31 11.65 -3.08
C PHE A 236 -0.57 11.08 -4.29
N ILE A 237 0.72 11.33 -4.40
CA ILE A 237 1.57 10.68 -5.39
C ILE A 237 2.02 9.35 -4.81
N VAL A 238 1.61 8.24 -5.45
CA VAL A 238 1.78 6.88 -4.93
C VAL A 238 3.03 6.18 -5.44
N ASP A 239 3.96 6.91 -6.02
CA ASP A 239 5.25 6.34 -6.42
C ASP A 239 5.91 5.64 -5.22
N ASP A 240 6.44 4.44 -5.44
CA ASP A 240 7.19 3.70 -4.42
C ASP A 240 8.42 4.47 -3.92
N LEU A 241 8.97 5.31 -4.78
CA LEU A 241 10.10 6.20 -4.50
C LEU A 241 10.00 7.46 -5.35
N PHE A 242 9.40 8.51 -4.82
CA PHE A 242 9.32 9.80 -5.49
C PHE A 242 10.69 10.50 -5.53
N TRP A 243 10.96 11.22 -6.60
CA TRP A 243 12.20 11.93 -6.91
C TRP A 243 13.40 11.04 -7.29
N HIS A 244 13.25 9.74 -7.44
CA HIS A 244 14.28 8.96 -8.11
C HIS A 244 14.40 9.41 -9.59
N GLY A 245 15.64 9.57 -10.08
CA GLY A 245 15.88 10.20 -11.39
C GLY A 245 15.73 11.72 -11.34
N THR A 246 16.72 12.39 -10.72
CA THR A 246 16.73 13.81 -10.40
C THR A 246 16.44 14.69 -11.60
N GLU A 247 17.13 14.50 -12.73
CA GLU A 247 16.96 15.30 -13.96
C GLU A 247 15.51 15.26 -14.46
N ARG A 248 14.94 14.05 -14.58
CA ARG A 248 13.54 13.89 -15.00
C ARG A 248 12.58 14.55 -14.01
N SER A 249 12.85 14.44 -12.71
CA SER A 249 12.00 15.03 -11.66
C SER A 249 12.02 16.56 -11.72
N LEU A 250 13.16 17.17 -12.03
CA LEU A 250 13.29 18.60 -12.27
C LEU A 250 12.52 19.03 -13.53
N GLU A 251 12.68 18.29 -14.63
CA GLU A 251 11.96 18.54 -15.87
C GLU A 251 10.45 18.48 -15.67
N LEU A 252 9.96 17.45 -14.96
CA LEU A 252 8.53 17.31 -14.62
C LEU A 252 8.03 18.50 -13.80
N ALA A 253 8.78 18.93 -12.78
CA ALA A 253 8.40 20.09 -11.97
C ALA A 253 8.27 21.35 -12.79
N HIS A 254 9.26 21.62 -13.64
CA HIS A 254 9.25 22.78 -14.56
C HIS A 254 8.07 22.72 -15.53
N GLU A 255 7.79 21.55 -16.08
CA GLU A 255 6.69 21.39 -17.03
C GLU A 255 5.32 21.57 -16.37
N LEU A 256 5.12 21.06 -15.16
CA LEU A 256 3.89 21.30 -14.38
C LEU A 256 3.67 22.80 -14.12
N VAL A 257 4.74 23.51 -13.74
CA VAL A 257 4.68 24.96 -13.53
C VAL A 257 4.40 25.70 -14.84
N ARG A 258 5.08 25.34 -15.93
CA ARG A 258 4.89 25.92 -17.26
C ARG A 258 3.44 25.77 -17.76
N ARG A 259 2.82 24.60 -17.52
CA ARG A 259 1.41 24.32 -17.84
C ARG A 259 0.42 24.93 -16.85
N LYS A 260 0.91 25.66 -15.84
CA LYS A 260 0.08 26.28 -14.76
C LYS A 260 -0.76 25.25 -13.99
N ILE A 261 -0.29 24.01 -13.90
CA ILE A 261 -0.92 22.97 -13.11
C ILE A 261 -0.49 23.16 -11.65
N ARG A 262 -1.45 23.41 -10.76
CA ARG A 262 -1.20 23.66 -9.34
C ARG A 262 -2.17 22.86 -8.47
N LYS A 263 -1.70 22.49 -7.27
CA LYS A 263 -2.49 21.78 -6.27
C LYS A 263 -2.59 22.56 -4.97
N GLU A 264 -3.61 22.28 -4.19
CA GLU A 264 -3.75 22.86 -2.83
C GLU A 264 -2.88 22.08 -1.83
N TRP A 265 -2.83 20.77 -1.97
CA TRP A 265 -2.05 19.89 -1.12
C TRP A 265 -1.55 18.66 -1.88
N ILE A 266 -0.31 18.32 -1.60
CA ILE A 266 0.33 17.11 -2.12
C ILE A 266 1.01 16.39 -0.97
N VAL A 267 1.00 15.07 -1.02
CA VAL A 267 1.89 14.21 -0.23
C VAL A 267 2.59 13.20 -1.13
N VAL A 268 3.85 12.97 -0.84
CA VAL A 268 4.72 12.02 -1.55
C VAL A 268 5.46 11.12 -0.58
N GLN A 269 5.93 9.98 -1.06
CA GLN A 269 6.85 9.11 -0.34
C GLN A 269 8.25 9.25 -0.93
N SER A 270 9.26 9.50 -0.09
CA SER A 270 10.64 9.63 -0.56
C SER A 270 11.65 9.18 0.50
N ARG A 271 12.91 9.16 0.11
CA ARG A 271 14.04 8.87 1.00
C ARG A 271 14.73 10.16 1.42
N THR A 272 15.19 10.19 2.65
CA THR A 272 15.89 11.35 3.22
C THR A 272 17.24 11.63 2.54
N ASP A 273 17.95 10.56 2.15
CA ASP A 273 19.24 10.67 1.46
C ASP A 273 19.12 11.30 0.06
N LEU A 274 18.04 11.04 -0.66
CA LEU A 274 17.75 11.71 -1.93
C LEU A 274 17.54 13.21 -1.74
N VAL A 275 16.76 13.60 -0.74
CA VAL A 275 16.50 15.01 -0.44
C VAL A 275 17.75 15.72 0.07
N ALA A 276 18.57 15.05 0.89
CA ALA A 276 19.84 15.61 1.35
C ALA A 276 20.82 15.85 0.20
N ALA A 277 20.86 14.93 -0.78
CA ALA A 277 21.76 15.04 -1.92
C ALA A 277 21.27 16.03 -2.99
N HIS A 278 19.98 16.31 -3.08
CA HIS A 278 19.35 17.05 -4.17
C HIS A 278 18.34 18.10 -3.68
N PRO A 279 18.78 19.14 -2.94
CA PRO A 279 17.89 20.19 -2.43
C PRO A 279 17.21 21.00 -3.57
N GLU A 280 17.81 21.05 -4.76
CA GLU A 280 17.25 21.69 -5.96
C GLU A 280 15.88 21.09 -6.36
N LEU A 281 15.61 19.83 -6.03
CA LEU A 281 14.30 19.23 -6.24
C LEU A 281 13.22 19.96 -5.43
N LEU A 282 13.52 20.32 -4.19
CA LEU A 282 12.56 21.02 -3.34
C LEU A 282 12.22 22.41 -3.88
N GLU A 283 13.23 23.13 -4.37
CA GLU A 283 13.04 24.45 -5.00
C GLU A 283 12.16 24.34 -6.26
N ALA A 284 12.42 23.37 -7.13
CA ALA A 284 11.67 23.17 -8.36
C ALA A 284 10.21 22.75 -8.09
N TRP A 285 9.95 21.90 -7.08
CA TRP A 285 8.62 21.39 -6.77
C TRP A 285 7.77 22.31 -5.90
N LYS A 286 8.38 23.23 -5.14
CA LYS A 286 7.67 24.15 -4.23
C LYS A 286 6.56 24.98 -4.92
N PRO A 287 6.74 25.51 -6.14
CA PRO A 287 5.68 26.27 -6.82
C PRO A 287 4.45 25.45 -7.23
N PHE A 288 4.57 24.13 -7.26
CA PHE A 288 3.52 23.23 -7.74
C PHE A 288 2.34 23.10 -6.77
N SER A 289 2.57 23.27 -5.47
CA SER A 289 1.52 23.13 -4.45
C SER A 289 1.61 24.20 -3.38
N LYS A 290 0.45 24.58 -2.82
CA LYS A 290 0.40 25.48 -1.65
C LYS A 290 0.90 24.83 -0.37
N SER A 291 0.66 23.53 -0.22
CA SER A 291 1.15 22.72 0.89
C SER A 291 1.68 21.41 0.34
N PHE A 292 2.90 21.09 0.68
CA PHE A 292 3.59 19.92 0.20
C PHE A 292 4.17 19.16 1.39
N ASP A 293 3.66 17.95 1.64
CA ASP A 293 4.14 17.07 2.69
C ASP A 293 4.99 15.93 2.10
N ILE A 294 6.09 15.61 2.76
CA ILE A 294 6.95 14.49 2.41
C ILE A 294 6.83 13.45 3.53
N PHE A 295 6.48 12.23 3.15
CA PHE A 295 6.53 11.07 4.03
C PHE A 295 7.86 10.34 3.83
N PHE A 296 8.70 10.38 4.85
CA PHE A 296 9.99 9.71 4.84
C PHE A 296 9.95 8.34 5.52
N GLY A 297 10.59 7.36 4.91
CA GLY A 297 10.94 6.13 5.61
C GLY A 297 12.12 6.41 6.54
N LEU A 298 11.86 6.81 7.80
CA LEU A 298 12.88 7.07 8.81
C LEU A 298 13.44 5.75 9.37
N GLU A 299 12.60 4.79 9.56
CA GLU A 299 12.73 3.40 9.98
C GLU A 299 13.36 3.23 11.37
N ALA A 300 14.58 3.74 11.60
CA ALA A 300 15.34 3.50 12.82
C ALA A 300 16.14 4.71 13.29
N VAL A 301 16.60 4.66 14.55
CA VAL A 301 17.33 5.74 15.21
C VAL A 301 18.84 5.44 15.39
N THR A 302 19.29 4.31 14.87
CA THR A 302 20.71 3.90 14.85
C THR A 302 21.08 3.30 13.51
N ASP A 303 22.33 3.50 13.08
CA ASP A 303 22.84 2.91 11.83
C ASP A 303 22.82 1.38 11.88
N GLY A 304 23.08 0.78 13.06
CA GLY A 304 22.99 -0.66 13.23
C GLY A 304 21.60 -1.23 12.94
N ASN A 305 20.54 -0.52 13.32
CA ASN A 305 19.17 -0.93 13.02
C ASN A 305 18.80 -0.66 11.54
N LEU A 306 19.28 0.45 10.96
CA LEU A 306 19.12 0.70 9.51
C LEU A 306 19.79 -0.41 8.68
N ASN A 307 20.99 -0.84 9.06
CA ASN A 307 21.70 -1.94 8.40
C ASN A 307 20.94 -3.29 8.53
N ARG A 308 20.31 -3.58 9.67
CA ARG A 308 19.47 -4.79 9.83
C ARG A 308 18.24 -4.79 8.91
N LEU A 309 17.76 -3.62 8.54
CA LEU A 309 16.65 -3.44 7.61
C LEU A 309 17.09 -3.38 6.14
N ASP A 310 18.38 -3.51 5.85
CA ASP A 310 18.97 -3.29 4.52
C ASP A 310 18.52 -1.94 3.91
N LYS A 311 18.44 -0.89 4.76
CA LYS A 311 17.88 0.41 4.33
C LYS A 311 18.81 1.19 3.41
N ASP A 312 20.11 0.88 3.39
CA ASP A 312 21.13 1.61 2.62
C ASP A 312 21.04 3.13 2.87
N ASN A 313 21.09 3.52 4.14
CA ASN A 313 21.02 4.91 4.60
C ASN A 313 21.75 5.04 5.95
N SER A 314 21.95 6.27 6.42
CA SER A 314 22.49 6.56 7.76
C SER A 314 21.60 7.52 8.54
N VAL A 315 21.76 7.53 9.86
CA VAL A 315 21.05 8.47 10.75
C VAL A 315 21.43 9.92 10.39
N GLU A 316 22.70 10.17 10.08
CA GLU A 316 23.18 11.48 9.66
C GLU A 316 22.48 11.99 8.39
N LYS A 317 22.45 11.19 7.32
CA LYS A 317 21.71 11.50 6.08
C LYS A 317 20.22 11.66 6.32
N THR A 318 19.66 10.85 7.23
CA THR A 318 18.24 10.96 7.62
C THR A 318 17.94 12.33 8.22
N LEU A 319 18.75 12.77 9.16
CA LEU A 319 18.59 14.08 9.82
C LEU A 319 18.84 15.23 8.86
N GLU A 320 19.84 15.12 8.00
CA GLU A 320 20.13 16.10 6.97
C GLU A 320 18.96 16.28 6.00
N GLY A 321 18.41 15.20 5.46
CA GLY A 321 17.24 15.26 4.58
C GLY A 321 16.02 15.89 5.25
N VAL A 322 15.77 15.57 6.52
CA VAL A 322 14.72 16.21 7.32
C VAL A 322 14.97 17.71 7.49
N ARG A 323 16.21 18.11 7.79
CA ARG A 323 16.59 19.51 7.95
C ARG A 323 16.36 20.28 6.65
N VAL A 324 16.92 19.79 5.55
CA VAL A 324 16.80 20.40 4.20
C VAL A 324 15.33 20.57 3.81
N ALA A 325 14.51 19.52 3.97
CA ALA A 325 13.07 19.59 3.65
C ALA A 325 12.36 20.69 4.46
N ARG A 326 12.64 20.79 5.75
CA ARG A 326 12.03 21.82 6.63
C ARG A 326 12.47 23.23 6.28
N GLU A 327 13.74 23.44 5.98
CA GLU A 327 14.28 24.75 5.58
C GLU A 327 13.64 25.27 4.29
N HIS A 328 13.35 24.37 3.35
CA HIS A 328 12.60 24.71 2.13
C HIS A 328 11.08 24.89 2.36
N GLY A 329 10.60 24.67 3.59
CA GLY A 329 9.20 24.89 3.97
C GLY A 329 8.25 23.73 3.66
N PHE A 330 8.77 22.55 3.40
CA PHE A 330 7.98 21.33 3.23
C PHE A 330 7.50 20.78 4.58
N GLY A 331 6.32 20.20 4.58
CA GLY A 331 5.85 19.43 5.71
C GLY A 331 6.62 18.11 5.75
N VAL A 332 7.16 17.77 6.93
CA VAL A 332 7.88 16.51 7.13
C VAL A 332 7.07 15.62 8.05
N THR A 333 6.80 14.43 7.58
CA THR A 333 6.29 13.30 8.35
C THR A 333 7.13 12.07 8.01
N GLY A 334 7.00 11.00 8.74
CA GLY A 334 7.76 9.78 8.47
C GLY A 334 7.31 8.64 9.35
N ASN A 335 7.96 7.50 9.20
CA ASN A 335 7.62 6.31 9.95
C ASN A 335 8.86 5.70 10.59
N PHE A 336 8.69 5.26 11.84
CA PHE A 336 9.65 4.41 12.55
C PHE A 336 9.08 3.00 12.66
N VAL A 337 9.95 2.02 12.46
CA VAL A 337 9.64 0.59 12.60
C VAL A 337 10.05 0.13 14.00
N ILE A 338 9.09 -0.35 14.77
CA ILE A 338 9.29 -0.87 16.12
C ILE A 338 9.37 -2.39 16.04
N ASP A 339 10.54 -2.92 16.41
CA ASP A 339 10.77 -4.36 16.41
C ASP A 339 10.12 -5.01 17.64
N PRO A 340 9.36 -6.11 17.50
CA PRO A 340 8.82 -6.86 18.62
C PRO A 340 9.90 -7.33 19.64
N ASP A 341 11.14 -7.45 19.20
CA ASP A 341 12.25 -7.88 20.05
C ASP A 341 12.96 -6.70 20.76
N TRP A 342 12.42 -5.47 20.68
CA TRP A 342 12.94 -4.33 21.46
C TRP A 342 12.81 -4.53 22.96
N ASP A 343 13.76 -3.96 23.69
CA ASP A 343 13.66 -3.76 25.12
C ASP A 343 13.27 -2.29 25.48
N GLU A 344 13.14 -1.99 26.77
CA GLU A 344 12.74 -0.65 27.22
C GLU A 344 13.76 0.44 26.81
N ASN A 345 15.03 0.09 26.69
CA ASN A 345 16.07 1.06 26.29
C ASN A 345 15.92 1.43 24.81
N ASP A 346 15.45 0.51 23.95
CA ASP A 346 15.17 0.82 22.57
C ASP A 346 14.06 1.88 22.46
N PHE A 347 12.98 1.73 23.23
CA PHE A 347 11.91 2.73 23.29
C PHE A 347 12.42 4.07 23.83
N ARG A 348 13.22 4.06 24.89
CA ARG A 348 13.80 5.30 25.45
C ARG A 348 14.72 6.00 24.44
N ARG A 349 15.52 5.26 23.66
CA ARG A 349 16.36 5.80 22.58
C ARG A 349 15.49 6.43 21.48
N LEU A 350 14.42 5.77 21.08
CA LEU A 350 13.48 6.33 20.09
C LEU A 350 12.88 7.66 20.61
N TRP A 351 12.39 7.69 21.85
CA TRP A 351 11.78 8.89 22.42
C TRP A 351 12.79 10.07 22.50
N ALA A 352 13.98 9.81 22.99
CA ALA A 352 15.04 10.80 23.06
C ALA A 352 15.38 11.35 21.66
N PHE A 353 15.46 10.48 20.67
CA PHE A 353 15.72 10.88 19.27
C PHE A 353 14.59 11.74 18.70
N VAL A 354 13.34 11.32 18.87
CA VAL A 354 12.16 12.06 18.40
C VAL A 354 12.08 13.44 19.07
N ASP A 355 12.31 13.52 20.38
CA ASP A 355 12.28 14.78 21.14
C ASP A 355 13.42 15.71 20.72
N THR A 356 14.66 15.21 20.62
CA THR A 356 15.84 16.00 20.23
C THR A 356 15.68 16.59 18.83
N HIS A 357 15.19 15.78 17.86
CA HIS A 357 15.08 16.20 16.47
C HIS A 357 13.70 16.70 16.08
N LYS A 358 12.80 16.86 17.07
CA LYS A 358 11.42 17.37 16.89
C LYS A 358 10.62 16.60 15.81
N LEU A 359 10.71 15.28 15.83
CA LEU A 359 10.06 14.40 14.85
C LEU A 359 8.67 13.91 15.29
N HIS A 360 7.94 14.71 16.06
CA HIS A 360 6.63 14.35 16.65
C HIS A 360 5.50 14.11 15.65
N ARG A 361 5.68 14.44 14.37
CA ARG A 361 4.74 14.06 13.30
C ARG A 361 5.03 12.69 12.68
N ALA A 362 5.81 11.86 13.35
CA ALA A 362 6.11 10.51 12.90
C ALA A 362 4.96 9.55 13.21
N GLY A 363 4.82 8.54 12.34
CA GLY A 363 4.06 7.32 12.61
C GLY A 363 4.96 6.24 13.20
N TYR A 364 4.34 5.26 13.80
CA TYR A 364 5.04 4.12 14.41
C TYR A 364 4.35 2.84 13.98
N THR A 365 5.09 1.96 13.32
CA THR A 365 4.59 0.67 12.86
C THR A 365 5.34 -0.45 13.54
N ILE A 366 4.64 -1.52 13.87
CA ILE A 366 5.26 -2.76 14.32
C ILE A 366 5.89 -3.44 13.11
N HIS A 367 7.11 -3.91 13.24
CA HIS A 367 7.85 -4.60 12.17
C HIS A 367 7.11 -5.88 11.75
N THR A 368 6.28 -5.75 10.73
CA THR A 368 5.43 -6.82 10.23
C THR A 368 6.12 -7.56 9.09
N PRO A 369 6.30 -8.88 9.18
CA PRO A 369 6.88 -9.70 8.12
C PRO A 369 5.86 -9.94 7.02
N PHE A 370 5.85 -9.11 6.00
CA PHE A 370 4.98 -9.31 4.85
C PHE A 370 5.40 -10.52 4.03
N PRO A 371 4.48 -11.43 3.68
CA PRO A 371 4.79 -12.57 2.82
C PRO A 371 5.40 -12.14 1.49
N GLY A 372 6.39 -12.89 1.02
CA GLY A 372 7.16 -12.57 -0.19
C GLY A 372 8.35 -11.62 0.06
N THR A 373 8.64 -11.26 1.32
CA THR A 373 9.83 -10.47 1.69
C THR A 373 10.90 -11.33 2.34
N PRO A 374 12.20 -10.95 2.24
CA PRO A 374 13.28 -11.64 2.96
C PRO A 374 13.05 -11.69 4.46
N TYR A 375 12.50 -10.63 5.06
CA TYR A 375 12.21 -10.60 6.48
C TYR A 375 11.18 -11.66 6.87
N TYR A 376 10.13 -11.86 6.07
CA TYR A 376 9.16 -12.93 6.30
C TYR A 376 9.84 -14.31 6.36
N GLU A 377 10.71 -14.63 5.41
CA GLU A 377 11.42 -15.90 5.37
C GLU A 377 12.31 -16.11 6.61
N THR A 378 12.88 -15.03 7.13
CA THR A 378 13.73 -15.06 8.34
C THR A 378 12.93 -15.40 9.60
N VAL A 379 11.69 -14.89 9.73
CA VAL A 379 10.92 -14.97 10.99
C VAL A 379 9.69 -15.87 10.91
N ARG A 380 9.35 -16.44 9.74
CA ARG A 380 8.12 -17.26 9.57
C ARG A 380 7.96 -18.40 10.57
N HIS A 381 9.07 -18.97 11.04
CA HIS A 381 9.07 -20.03 12.04
C HIS A 381 8.61 -19.55 13.43
N ARG A 382 8.57 -18.24 13.69
CA ARG A 382 8.11 -17.62 14.96
C ARG A 382 6.62 -17.28 14.92
N LEU A 383 6.00 -17.25 13.73
CA LEU A 383 4.62 -16.82 13.56
C LEU A 383 3.65 -17.76 14.28
N ARG A 384 2.73 -17.22 15.06
CA ARG A 384 1.71 -17.96 15.79
C ARG A 384 0.41 -18.12 15.00
N ALA A 385 0.47 -18.67 13.79
CA ALA A 385 -0.68 -18.86 12.88
C ALA A 385 -1.63 -17.64 12.84
N PRO A 386 -1.10 -16.43 12.54
CA PRO A 386 -1.88 -15.20 12.58
C PRO A 386 -2.96 -15.22 11.51
N LYS A 387 -4.08 -14.51 11.77
CA LYS A 387 -5.06 -14.17 10.74
C LYS A 387 -4.40 -13.17 9.75
N TRP A 388 -4.78 -13.21 8.49
CA TRP A 388 -4.24 -12.27 7.50
C TRP A 388 -4.52 -10.81 7.88
N THR A 389 -5.65 -10.53 8.50
CA THR A 389 -6.02 -9.20 9.02
C THR A 389 -5.03 -8.62 10.02
N GLN A 390 -4.15 -9.44 10.61
CA GLN A 390 -3.13 -9.01 11.58
C GLN A 390 -1.81 -8.55 10.93
N PHE A 391 -1.65 -8.72 9.60
CA PHE A 391 -0.49 -8.20 8.86
C PHE A 391 -0.66 -6.70 8.53
N ASP A 392 -1.04 -5.89 9.49
CA ASP A 392 -1.49 -4.50 9.35
C ASP A 392 -0.54 -3.45 9.96
N VAL A 393 0.68 -3.84 10.25
CA VAL A 393 1.74 -3.03 10.90
C VAL A 393 1.42 -2.55 12.32
N SER A 394 0.37 -3.11 12.92
CA SER A 394 -0.09 -2.74 14.27
C SER A 394 -0.24 -3.94 15.20
N HIS A 395 -0.23 -5.16 14.65
CA HIS A 395 -0.32 -6.39 15.42
C HIS A 395 1.04 -7.05 15.63
N LEU A 396 1.17 -7.73 16.79
CA LEU A 396 2.27 -8.65 17.08
C LEU A 396 1.93 -10.03 16.51
N LEU A 397 2.81 -10.59 15.69
CA LEU A 397 2.62 -11.89 15.08
C LEU A 397 3.34 -13.04 15.81
N TRP A 398 4.12 -12.70 16.83
CA TRP A 398 4.75 -13.61 17.81
C TRP A 398 4.91 -12.91 19.15
N GLU A 399 5.29 -13.66 20.19
CA GLU A 399 5.51 -13.09 21.51
C GLU A 399 6.68 -12.13 21.51
N PRO A 400 6.49 -10.86 21.90
CA PRO A 400 7.56 -9.89 21.98
C PRO A 400 8.47 -10.15 23.17
N LYS A 401 9.72 -9.68 23.10
CA LYS A 401 10.72 -9.84 24.17
C LYS A 401 10.25 -9.35 25.54
N LEU A 402 9.44 -8.31 25.59
CA LEU A 402 8.93 -7.69 26.82
C LEU A 402 7.61 -8.33 27.33
N GLY A 403 7.04 -9.28 26.58
CA GLY A 403 5.65 -9.70 26.75
C GLY A 403 4.67 -8.66 26.17
N ALA A 404 3.50 -9.12 25.71
CA ALA A 404 2.55 -8.28 24.96
C ALA A 404 2.06 -7.07 25.77
N GLN A 405 1.72 -7.25 27.04
CA GLN A 405 1.24 -6.18 27.90
C GLN A 405 2.25 -5.02 27.97
N ARG A 406 3.49 -5.32 28.33
CA ARG A 406 4.52 -4.28 28.51
C ARG A 406 4.91 -3.65 27.18
N PHE A 407 4.96 -4.42 26.11
CA PHE A 407 5.22 -3.90 24.77
C PHE A 407 4.17 -2.86 24.37
N PHE A 408 2.88 -3.17 24.51
CA PHE A 408 1.82 -2.21 24.12
C PHE A 408 1.73 -1.01 25.05
N GLU A 409 2.08 -1.12 26.34
CA GLU A 409 2.21 0.06 27.19
C GLU A 409 3.24 1.05 26.64
N LEU A 410 4.42 0.57 26.25
CA LEU A 410 5.49 1.41 25.69
C LEU A 410 5.16 1.89 24.27
N TYR A 411 4.53 1.05 23.45
CA TYR A 411 4.09 1.41 22.12
C TYR A 411 3.03 2.53 22.16
N CYS A 412 2.04 2.41 23.02
CA CYS A 412 1.02 3.44 23.22
C CYS A 412 1.61 4.72 23.82
N GLU A 413 2.60 4.62 24.73
CA GLU A 413 3.32 5.78 25.23
C GLU A 413 4.07 6.51 24.12
N THR A 414 4.64 5.76 23.14
CA THR A 414 5.28 6.35 21.96
C THR A 414 4.30 7.19 21.14
N TRP A 415 3.09 6.69 20.91
CA TRP A 415 2.03 7.42 20.25
C TRP A 415 1.56 8.64 21.04
N ARG A 416 1.39 8.53 22.38
CA ARG A 416 1.00 9.67 23.25
C ARG A 416 2.02 10.80 23.15
N ARG A 417 3.31 10.48 23.23
CA ARG A 417 4.39 11.47 23.12
C ARG A 417 4.33 12.23 21.79
N SER A 418 4.07 11.56 20.69
CA SER A 418 3.99 12.19 19.37
C SER A 418 2.70 12.97 19.19
N VAL A 419 1.54 12.42 19.56
CA VAL A 419 0.25 13.06 19.33
C VAL A 419 0.02 14.26 20.26
N LEU A 420 0.42 14.13 21.53
CA LEU A 420 0.20 15.18 22.53
C LEU A 420 1.29 16.25 22.48
N ASN A 421 2.49 15.92 22.02
CA ASN A 421 3.56 16.89 21.83
C ASN A 421 3.39 17.64 20.50
N LEU A 422 2.34 18.43 20.40
CA LEU A 422 2.00 19.23 19.23
C LEU A 422 2.98 20.39 18.99
N SER A 423 4.07 20.48 19.74
CA SER A 423 5.06 21.55 19.68
C SER A 423 6.05 21.46 18.51
N GLY A 424 5.90 20.48 17.59
CA GLY A 424 6.73 20.39 16.40
C GLY A 424 6.56 21.59 15.47
N ASN A 425 7.50 22.53 15.50
CA ASN A 425 7.77 23.65 14.60
C ASN A 425 6.70 24.70 14.29
N LYS A 426 5.41 24.45 14.52
CA LYS A 426 4.36 25.50 14.44
C LYS A 426 3.43 25.33 15.62
N PRO A 427 3.09 26.40 16.35
CA PRO A 427 2.09 26.35 17.39
C PRO A 427 0.80 25.71 16.82
N TRP A 428 0.25 24.76 17.54
CA TRP A 428 -0.94 23.98 17.09
C TRP A 428 -2.13 24.87 16.66
N TYR A 429 -2.28 26.06 17.24
CA TYR A 429 -3.32 27.02 16.87
C TYR A 429 -3.10 27.59 15.45
N LYS A 430 -1.87 27.70 14.94
CA LYS A 430 -1.61 28.12 13.55
C LYS A 430 -2.07 27.07 12.54
N TRP A 431 -2.06 25.80 12.94
CA TRP A 431 -2.62 24.73 12.15
C TRP A 431 -4.15 24.76 12.12
N LEU A 432 -4.82 25.10 13.26
CA LEU A 432 -6.27 25.27 13.32
C LEU A 432 -6.76 26.37 12.34
N GLY A 433 -6.01 27.44 12.15
CA GLY A 433 -6.35 28.49 11.18
C GLY A 433 -6.31 28.06 9.71
N GLN A 434 -5.70 26.92 9.41
CA GLN A 434 -5.66 26.34 8.05
C GLN A 434 -6.82 25.37 7.78
N ILE A 435 -7.57 24.98 8.81
CA ILE A 435 -8.68 24.02 8.70
C ILE A 435 -9.94 24.77 8.24
N LYS A 436 -10.44 24.40 7.06
CA LYS A 436 -11.75 24.87 6.60
C LYS A 436 -12.85 24.25 7.48
N LEU A 437 -13.90 25.00 7.79
CA LEU A 437 -15.01 24.54 8.65
C LEU A 437 -15.55 23.15 8.23
N ARG A 438 -15.62 22.90 6.93
CA ARG A 438 -16.05 21.62 6.34
C ARG A 438 -15.12 20.43 6.64
N GLN A 439 -13.88 20.69 7.04
CA GLN A 439 -12.89 19.64 7.36
C GLN A 439 -12.93 19.25 8.85
N PHE A 440 -13.58 20.05 9.67
CA PHE A 440 -13.65 19.84 11.13
C PHE A 440 -14.22 18.46 11.53
N PRO A 441 -15.32 17.94 10.93
CA PRO A 441 -15.83 16.62 11.29
C PRO A 441 -14.85 15.47 10.96
N LEU A 442 -14.08 15.60 9.87
CA LEU A 442 -13.07 14.61 9.50
C LEU A 442 -11.89 14.65 10.46
N LEU A 443 -11.47 15.85 10.85
CA LEU A 443 -10.42 16.03 11.85
C LEU A 443 -10.83 15.43 13.20
N MET A 444 -12.04 15.70 13.69
CA MET A 444 -12.51 15.13 14.95
C MET A 444 -12.58 13.61 14.91
N ARG A 445 -12.97 13.03 13.77
CA ARG A 445 -12.93 11.57 13.57
C ARG A 445 -11.48 11.03 13.59
N ALA A 446 -10.55 11.71 12.95
CA ALA A 446 -9.15 11.32 12.96
C ALA A 446 -8.57 11.38 14.37
N LEU A 447 -8.85 12.44 15.12
CA LEU A 447 -8.42 12.58 16.53
C LEU A 447 -9.02 11.49 17.42
N ALA A 448 -10.31 11.20 17.30
CA ALA A 448 -10.97 10.13 18.06
C ALA A 448 -10.37 8.74 17.76
N ARG A 449 -9.99 8.49 16.51
CA ARG A 449 -9.29 7.25 16.12
C ARG A 449 -7.87 7.20 16.68
N THR A 450 -7.14 8.30 16.62
CA THR A 450 -5.79 8.41 17.17
C THR A 450 -5.80 8.18 18.69
N GLN A 451 -6.84 8.64 19.41
CA GLN A 451 -6.98 8.40 20.85
C GLN A 451 -7.00 6.89 21.17
N ARG A 452 -7.65 6.08 20.35
CA ARG A 452 -7.67 4.62 20.54
C ARG A 452 -6.29 3.98 20.38
N LEU A 453 -5.47 4.51 19.46
CA LEU A 453 -4.09 4.04 19.26
C LEU A 453 -3.17 4.31 20.46
N MET A 454 -3.62 5.10 21.43
CA MET A 454 -2.89 5.39 22.67
C MET A 454 -3.36 4.55 23.86
N ASP A 455 -4.23 3.58 23.65
CA ASP A 455 -4.79 2.71 24.69
C ASP A 455 -4.27 1.27 24.52
N PRO A 456 -3.45 0.76 25.44
CA PRO A 456 -2.94 -0.61 25.37
C PRO A 456 -4.05 -1.66 25.34
N SER A 457 -5.16 -1.44 26.05
CA SER A 457 -6.29 -2.38 26.09
C SER A 457 -6.93 -2.58 24.73
N TYR A 458 -6.89 -1.56 23.86
CA TYR A 458 -7.41 -1.62 22.50
C TYR A 458 -6.65 -2.61 21.63
N TYR A 459 -5.30 -2.66 21.79
CA TYR A 459 -4.48 -3.64 21.08
C TYR A 459 -4.62 -5.03 21.69
N LEU A 460 -4.57 -5.14 23.01
CA LEU A 460 -4.64 -6.43 23.72
C LEU A 460 -5.97 -7.15 23.46
N ALA A 461 -7.08 -6.43 23.32
CA ALA A 461 -8.39 -7.01 23.02
C ALA A 461 -8.46 -7.65 21.62
N GLU A 462 -7.64 -7.17 20.66
CA GLU A 462 -7.58 -7.72 19.29
C GLU A 462 -6.49 -8.79 19.13
N HIS A 463 -5.61 -8.91 20.13
CA HIS A 463 -4.61 -9.96 20.20
C HIS A 463 -5.13 -11.11 21.04
N ASP A 464 -5.45 -12.24 20.39
CA ASP A 464 -5.62 -13.54 21.05
C ASP A 464 -4.25 -14.06 21.59
N LEU A 465 -3.46 -13.16 22.20
CA LEU A 465 -2.16 -13.47 22.81
C LEU A 465 -2.31 -13.88 24.28
N LEU A 466 -3.52 -14.14 24.77
CA LEU A 466 -3.72 -14.86 26.01
C LEU A 466 -3.09 -16.25 25.85
N PRO A 467 -2.34 -16.74 26.85
CA PRO A 467 -1.77 -18.06 26.81
C PRO A 467 -2.91 -19.06 26.64
N THR A 468 -3.06 -19.60 25.45
CA THR A 468 -3.85 -20.82 25.27
C THR A 468 -3.09 -21.90 26.03
N GLU A 469 -3.71 -22.42 27.09
CA GLU A 469 -3.27 -23.66 27.67
C GLU A 469 -2.93 -24.65 26.57
N ALA A 470 -1.78 -25.28 26.72
CA ALA A 470 -1.21 -26.20 25.75
C ALA A 470 -2.25 -27.23 25.25
N GLY A 471 -2.53 -27.21 23.99
CA GLY A 471 -3.25 -28.34 23.39
C GLY A 471 -4.15 -27.97 22.21
N THR A 472 -3.71 -28.40 21.06
CA THR A 472 -4.36 -28.55 19.75
C THR A 472 -4.17 -27.39 18.76
N CYS A 473 -2.96 -27.35 18.24
CA CYS A 473 -2.65 -26.77 16.94
C CYS A 473 -3.28 -27.68 15.86
N THR A 474 -4.21 -27.18 15.09
CA THR A 474 -4.60 -27.86 13.84
C THR A 474 -3.46 -27.71 12.85
N GLN A 475 -2.64 -28.75 12.75
CA GLN A 475 -1.52 -28.92 11.82
C GLN A 475 -1.86 -28.63 10.34
N ALA A 476 -3.12 -28.64 9.97
CA ALA A 476 -3.57 -28.48 8.60
C ALA A 476 -3.28 -27.11 7.95
N ALA A 477 -3.17 -26.02 8.71
CA ALA A 477 -2.85 -24.70 8.15
C ALA A 477 -1.33 -24.47 8.04
N ALA A 478 -0.55 -25.05 8.95
CA ALA A 478 0.90 -24.98 8.92
C ALA A 478 1.52 -25.90 7.85
N GLU A 479 0.93 -27.04 7.60
CA GLU A 479 1.38 -27.98 6.55
C GLU A 479 1.09 -27.46 5.13
N ARG A 480 0.03 -26.67 4.92
CA ARG A 480 -0.23 -26.02 3.63
C ARG A 480 0.76 -24.90 3.30
N ALA A 481 1.45 -24.34 4.31
CA ALA A 481 2.49 -23.32 4.13
C ALA A 481 3.91 -23.91 4.01
N ALA A 482 4.09 -25.21 4.27
CA ALA A 482 5.39 -25.85 4.48
C ALA A 482 5.84 -26.81 3.39
N THR A 483 5.21 -26.86 2.22
CA THR A 483 5.75 -27.65 1.08
C THR A 483 6.82 -26.84 0.35
N PRO A 484 8.09 -27.21 0.41
CA PRO A 484 9.14 -26.55 -0.33
C PRO A 484 9.12 -27.02 -1.80
N GLU A 485 8.80 -26.13 -2.72
CA GLU A 485 9.21 -26.29 -4.12
C GLU A 485 10.72 -26.03 -4.25
N SER A 486 11.53 -27.00 -3.82
CA SER A 486 12.92 -27.09 -4.23
C SER A 486 13.03 -28.12 -5.35
N LYS A 487 12.86 -27.67 -6.59
CA LYS A 487 13.44 -28.28 -7.81
C LYS A 487 12.83 -27.60 -9.03
N LEU A 488 13.47 -26.56 -9.49
CA LEU A 488 13.46 -26.11 -10.89
C LEU A 488 14.55 -25.03 -11.03
N ALA A 489 15.79 -25.52 -10.99
CA ALA A 489 16.95 -24.84 -11.54
C ALA A 489 17.74 -25.92 -12.26
N SER A 490 17.48 -26.06 -13.54
CA SER A 490 18.42 -26.52 -14.61
C SER A 490 17.83 -26.10 -15.93
#